data_10eb63b0e418de2be091d334c571791c
#
_entry.id   10eb63b0e418de2be091d334c571791c
#
_cell.length_a   1.000
_cell.length_b   1.000
_cell.length_c   1.000
_cell.angle_alpha   90.00
_cell.angle_beta   90.00
_cell.angle_gamma   90.00
#
_symmetry.space_group_name_H-M   'P 1'
#
loop_
_entity.id
_entity.type
_entity.pdbx_description
1 polymer ?
#
loop_
_entity_poly.entity_id
_entity_poly.type
_entity_poly.pdbx_seq_one_letter_code
_entity_poly.pdbx_strand_id
1 'polypeptide(L)'
;MENDDTDLLDQLGIEQDPARKGLWEPVKYSFRHLPVHLALLRTGRVLAFGGSGNDETRLDSPYPAEVFEPDGIQEIDENTEFEDTPKKAIREVETIRHTRDRVYEIPTEVDGDLFCCGHAFLPDGRLIVAGGTSKYDGKIFGFPIPPFSGLDHSYTFDPVSSRWKKASTMKNARWYPTCISLPDGRVMVMAGLSKSFPWAFLNKLEVYSPDDNAGQWQQVVGANHWVPMYPRLHLLPSGDIFYAGSYNTHYTFPFSLRSFPSATYSIRNNKWTTIGNPNNIKREEGTSVLLPLLPPDYVARVLLIGGGTQPGTDAINDVEIIDFSERHPRYKSIKPLKHPRYYVYPVLLPDQTVLVLGGKTGIKGHIMKDSTKRNRHLSKIHEPGTVPHDPHAVLEPELYDPLAKKWSLMAHMRVDRLYHANAILLADGRVMTAGSNPDRRVNELRIELYRPPYFFKGERPTIFKIPKIILYGTEFQIETADTEAIKSVALIRPSVTTHCVNTEQRYIGLEFTRKNPSLLSSRVTLNRNIVPPGYYMLFLLSKSDVPSIGQFICIK
;
A
#
# COMPACT_ATOMS: atom_id res chain seq x y z
N MET A 1 -23.98 20.95 -15.23
CA MET A 1 -22.71 21.52 -14.77
C MET A 1 -21.64 20.42 -14.91
N GLU A 2 -21.36 20.03 -16.15
CA GLU A 2 -20.46 18.90 -16.51
C GLU A 2 -19.21 19.35 -17.28
N ASN A 3 -18.92 20.66 -17.36
CA ASN A 3 -17.93 21.16 -18.36
C ASN A 3 -16.75 21.96 -17.80
N ASP A 4 -16.57 22.11 -16.47
CA ASP A 4 -15.54 23.07 -16.00
C ASP A 4 -14.14 22.49 -15.77
N ASP A 5 -13.98 21.17 -15.58
CA ASP A 5 -12.65 20.61 -15.26
C ASP A 5 -11.83 20.15 -16.48
N THR A 6 -12.47 19.84 -17.59
CA THR A 6 -11.78 19.54 -18.86
C THR A 6 -11.13 20.77 -19.47
N ASP A 7 -11.68 21.93 -19.19
CA ASP A 7 -11.30 23.21 -19.80
C ASP A 7 -9.93 23.74 -19.33
N LEU A 8 -9.50 23.39 -18.11
CA LEU A 8 -8.24 23.93 -17.55
C LEU A 8 -6.99 23.26 -18.14
N LEU A 9 -7.05 21.98 -18.43
CA LEU A 9 -5.93 21.25 -19.05
C LEU A 9 -5.84 21.52 -20.55
N ASP A 10 -7.00 21.66 -21.22
CA ASP A 10 -7.09 22.07 -22.62
C ASP A 10 -6.62 23.52 -22.81
N GLN A 11 -6.93 24.41 -21.86
CA GLN A 11 -6.44 25.80 -21.85
C GLN A 11 -4.91 25.91 -21.65
N LEU A 12 -4.28 24.90 -21.01
CA LEU A 12 -2.84 24.85 -20.85
C LEU A 12 -2.10 24.23 -22.04
N GLY A 13 -2.81 23.78 -23.08
CA GLY A 13 -2.23 23.19 -24.29
C GLY A 13 -1.39 21.92 -24.04
N ILE A 14 -1.68 21.20 -22.97
CA ILE A 14 -0.97 19.97 -22.60
C ILE A 14 -1.67 18.80 -23.28
N GLU A 15 -1.31 18.52 -24.51
CA GLU A 15 -1.73 17.31 -25.21
C GLU A 15 -1.19 16.08 -24.47
N GLN A 16 -2.05 15.36 -23.77
CA GLN A 16 -1.69 14.16 -23.04
C GLN A 16 -1.98 12.94 -23.92
N ASP A 17 -0.97 12.41 -24.58
CA ASP A 17 -1.05 11.13 -25.31
C ASP A 17 -1.22 9.97 -24.28
N PRO A 18 -2.42 9.37 -24.16
CA PRO A 18 -2.67 8.31 -23.17
C PRO A 18 -1.79 7.07 -23.38
N ALA A 19 -1.35 6.79 -24.62
CA ALA A 19 -0.46 5.66 -24.89
C ALA A 19 0.97 5.87 -24.32
N ARG A 20 1.33 7.12 -24.02
CA ARG A 20 2.63 7.47 -23.43
C ARG A 20 2.53 7.85 -21.96
N LYS A 21 1.44 8.52 -21.55
CA LYS A 21 1.32 9.10 -20.21
C LYS A 21 0.23 8.46 -19.34
N GLY A 22 -0.60 7.59 -19.93
CA GLY A 22 -1.81 7.09 -19.26
C GLY A 22 -2.90 8.16 -19.17
N LEU A 23 -3.97 7.82 -18.45
CA LEU A 23 -5.16 8.66 -18.32
C LEU A 23 -5.72 8.57 -16.90
N TRP A 24 -6.05 9.72 -16.31
CA TRP A 24 -6.81 9.80 -15.06
C TRP A 24 -8.30 9.91 -15.32
N GLU A 25 -9.06 9.12 -14.61
CA GLU A 25 -10.52 9.11 -14.66
C GLU A 25 -11.06 9.45 -13.27
N PRO A 26 -11.91 10.48 -13.15
CA PRO A 26 -12.62 10.74 -11.91
C PRO A 26 -13.64 9.63 -11.67
N VAL A 27 -13.78 9.19 -10.43
CA VAL A 27 -14.83 8.28 -10.02
C VAL A 27 -16.04 9.11 -9.57
N LYS A 28 -17.24 8.70 -9.98
CA LYS A 28 -18.49 9.37 -9.62
C LYS A 28 -18.77 9.39 -8.12
N TYR A 29 -18.18 8.46 -7.36
CA TYR A 29 -18.38 8.30 -5.93
C TYR A 29 -17.15 8.71 -5.15
N SER A 30 -17.38 9.23 -3.94
CA SER A 30 -16.34 9.55 -2.96
C SER A 30 -16.56 8.72 -1.71
N PHE A 31 -15.52 8.51 -0.93
CA PHE A 31 -15.66 8.04 0.44
C PHE A 31 -16.41 9.10 1.27
N ARG A 32 -17.06 8.67 2.34
CA ARG A 32 -17.68 9.57 3.34
C ARG A 32 -16.72 9.89 4.47
N HIS A 33 -15.73 9.02 4.67
CA HIS A 33 -14.74 9.13 5.73
C HIS A 33 -13.35 9.11 5.13
N LEU A 34 -12.40 9.77 5.82
CA LEU A 34 -11.02 9.83 5.34
C LEU A 34 -10.42 8.41 5.24
N PRO A 35 -10.04 7.95 4.05
CA PRO A 35 -9.45 6.62 3.85
C PRO A 35 -7.95 6.63 4.17
N VAL A 36 -7.62 6.71 5.48
CA VAL A 36 -6.22 6.72 5.96
C VAL A 36 -5.52 5.40 5.65
N HIS A 37 -6.30 4.32 5.59
CA HIS A 37 -5.86 2.96 5.29
C HIS A 37 -6.65 2.40 4.12
N LEU A 38 -5.97 1.78 3.15
CA LEU A 38 -6.57 1.01 2.07
C LEU A 38 -6.02 -0.41 2.02
N ALA A 39 -6.90 -1.37 1.69
CA ALA A 39 -6.52 -2.76 1.45
C ALA A 39 -7.28 -3.31 0.24
N LEU A 40 -6.56 -3.84 -0.77
CA LEU A 40 -7.18 -4.58 -1.87
C LEU A 40 -7.50 -6.00 -1.39
N LEU A 41 -8.77 -6.28 -1.24
CA LEU A 41 -9.27 -7.57 -0.76
C LEU A 41 -9.20 -8.63 -1.86
N ARG A 42 -9.12 -9.92 -1.48
CA ARG A 42 -9.15 -11.07 -2.41
C ARG A 42 -10.44 -11.18 -3.23
N THR A 43 -11.45 -10.41 -2.87
CA THR A 43 -12.71 -10.26 -3.62
C THR A 43 -12.63 -9.21 -4.74
N GLY A 44 -11.49 -8.53 -4.90
CA GLY A 44 -11.32 -7.40 -5.84
C GLY A 44 -11.84 -6.07 -5.31
N ARG A 45 -12.53 -6.06 -4.19
CA ARG A 45 -13.01 -4.84 -3.51
C ARG A 45 -11.90 -4.17 -2.72
N VAL A 46 -12.00 -2.87 -2.50
CA VAL A 46 -11.03 -2.10 -1.70
C VAL A 46 -11.69 -1.69 -0.38
N LEU A 47 -11.15 -2.19 0.72
CA LEU A 47 -11.51 -1.75 2.07
C LEU A 47 -10.81 -0.43 2.37
N ALA A 48 -11.57 0.56 2.86
CA ALA A 48 -11.09 1.85 3.32
C ALA A 48 -11.53 2.09 4.77
N PHE A 49 -10.61 2.54 5.61
CA PHE A 49 -10.93 2.91 6.98
C PHE A 49 -9.92 3.96 7.49
N GLY A 50 -10.31 4.72 8.51
CA GLY A 50 -9.50 5.83 9.01
C GLY A 50 -9.62 6.07 10.51
N GLY A 51 -10.43 5.27 11.22
CA GLY A 51 -10.71 5.54 12.63
C GLY A 51 -11.24 6.96 12.83
N SER A 52 -10.73 7.67 13.84
CA SER A 52 -11.07 9.08 14.09
C SER A 52 -10.62 10.03 12.97
N GLY A 53 -9.76 9.59 12.04
CA GLY A 53 -9.33 10.41 10.90
C GLY A 53 -8.50 11.64 11.29
N ASN A 54 -7.74 11.58 12.40
CA ASN A 54 -6.97 12.69 12.96
C ASN A 54 -7.85 13.79 13.59
N ASP A 55 -9.07 13.48 13.96
CA ASP A 55 -10.01 14.37 14.65
C ASP A 55 -10.24 13.92 16.09
N GLU A 56 -9.69 14.63 17.06
CA GLU A 56 -9.79 14.30 18.49
C GLU A 56 -11.23 14.28 19.01
N THR A 57 -12.15 14.99 18.36
CA THR A 57 -13.56 15.04 18.76
C THR A 57 -14.31 13.77 18.40
N ARG A 58 -13.72 12.89 17.58
CA ARG A 58 -14.28 11.63 17.12
C ARG A 58 -13.71 10.41 17.84
N LEU A 59 -12.89 10.60 18.86
CA LEU A 59 -12.20 9.48 19.54
C LEU A 59 -13.16 8.42 20.11
N ASP A 60 -14.34 8.82 20.54
CA ASP A 60 -15.37 7.92 21.11
C ASP A 60 -16.53 7.65 20.13
N SER A 61 -16.37 8.03 18.87
CA SER A 61 -17.38 7.82 17.83
C SER A 61 -17.27 6.41 17.24
N PRO A 62 -18.36 5.85 16.67
CA PRO A 62 -18.25 4.69 15.81
C PRO A 62 -17.28 5.01 14.66
N TYR A 63 -16.39 4.08 14.36
CA TYR A 63 -15.39 4.25 13.30
C TYR A 63 -15.81 3.47 12.06
N PRO A 64 -16.56 4.08 11.14
CA PRO A 64 -17.02 3.38 9.96
C PRO A 64 -15.84 2.99 9.09
N ALA A 65 -15.96 1.83 8.48
CA ALA A 65 -15.16 1.42 7.35
C ALA A 65 -16.05 1.38 6.10
N GLU A 66 -15.46 1.60 4.96
CA GLU A 66 -16.16 1.65 3.69
C GLU A 66 -15.50 0.70 2.70
N VAL A 67 -16.29 0.21 1.78
CA VAL A 67 -15.80 -0.63 0.69
C VAL A 67 -16.07 0.08 -0.62
N PHE A 68 -15.04 0.22 -1.43
CA PHE A 68 -15.14 0.60 -2.84
C PHE A 68 -15.16 -0.67 -3.68
N GLU A 69 -16.16 -0.78 -4.54
CA GLU A 69 -16.34 -1.87 -5.49
C GLU A 69 -16.09 -1.34 -6.90
N PRO A 70 -14.91 -1.65 -7.50
CA PRO A 70 -14.61 -1.22 -8.85
C PRO A 70 -15.48 -1.93 -9.88
N ASP A 71 -15.92 -1.21 -10.94
CA ASP A 71 -16.62 -1.80 -12.06
C ASP A 71 -15.79 -2.90 -12.76
N GLY A 72 -16.45 -3.96 -13.20
CA GLY A 72 -15.86 -4.99 -14.05
C GLY A 72 -15.05 -6.08 -13.36
N ILE A 73 -15.00 -6.09 -12.02
CA ILE A 73 -14.39 -7.18 -11.24
C ILE A 73 -15.45 -8.24 -10.95
N GLN A 74 -15.21 -9.49 -11.39
CA GLN A 74 -16.10 -10.61 -11.09
C GLN A 74 -15.97 -10.97 -9.61
N GLU A 75 -17.08 -11.00 -8.89
CA GLU A 75 -17.14 -11.70 -7.61
C GLU A 75 -16.84 -13.18 -7.84
N ILE A 76 -15.84 -13.68 -7.15
CA ILE A 76 -15.58 -15.12 -7.08
C ILE A 76 -16.47 -15.63 -5.95
N ASP A 77 -17.64 -16.18 -6.31
CA ASP A 77 -18.44 -16.94 -5.36
C ASP A 77 -17.68 -18.23 -5.01
N GLU A 78 -17.34 -18.40 -3.73
CA GLU A 78 -16.63 -19.58 -3.23
C GLU A 78 -17.46 -20.87 -3.34
N ASN A 79 -18.76 -20.75 -3.55
CA ASN A 79 -19.69 -21.89 -3.66
C ASN A 79 -20.00 -22.28 -5.11
N THR A 80 -19.43 -21.61 -6.10
CA THR A 80 -19.63 -22.03 -7.49
C THR A 80 -18.80 -23.28 -7.79
N GLU A 81 -19.33 -24.45 -7.50
CA GLU A 81 -18.96 -25.67 -8.21
C GLU A 81 -19.32 -25.45 -9.68
N PHE A 82 -18.30 -25.53 -10.56
CA PHE A 82 -18.52 -25.40 -12.00
C PHE A 82 -19.17 -26.68 -12.53
N GLU A 83 -20.47 -26.83 -12.36
CA GLU A 83 -21.30 -27.61 -13.26
C GLU A 83 -21.78 -26.73 -14.40
N ASP A 84 -21.89 -27.30 -15.60
CA ASP A 84 -22.36 -26.68 -16.84
C ASP A 84 -23.57 -25.75 -16.60
N THR A 85 -23.34 -24.47 -16.44
CA THR A 85 -24.42 -23.50 -16.20
C THR A 85 -25.03 -23.08 -17.54
N PRO A 86 -26.36 -23.23 -17.74
CA PRO A 86 -27.03 -22.85 -18.97
C PRO A 86 -26.91 -21.36 -19.24
N LYS A 87 -26.76 -20.98 -20.51
CA LYS A 87 -26.66 -19.59 -21.02
C LYS A 87 -27.68 -18.57 -20.46
N LYS A 88 -28.72 -19.02 -19.76
CA LYS A 88 -29.73 -18.18 -19.12
C LYS A 88 -29.26 -17.53 -17.82
N ALA A 89 -28.42 -18.23 -17.04
CA ALA A 89 -27.84 -17.69 -15.80
C ALA A 89 -26.78 -16.60 -16.08
N ILE A 90 -26.08 -16.69 -17.21
CA ILE A 90 -25.13 -15.68 -17.66
C ILE A 90 -25.83 -14.33 -17.97
N ARG A 91 -27.04 -14.36 -18.51
CA ARG A 91 -27.81 -13.13 -18.79
C ARG A 91 -28.31 -12.41 -17.54
N GLU A 92 -28.70 -13.13 -16.51
CA GLU A 92 -29.11 -12.50 -15.24
C GLU A 92 -27.93 -11.90 -14.48
N VAL A 93 -26.77 -12.55 -14.52
CA VAL A 93 -25.52 -12.01 -13.97
C VAL A 93 -25.02 -10.81 -14.78
N GLU A 94 -25.15 -10.82 -16.11
CA GLU A 94 -24.81 -9.66 -16.96
C GLU A 94 -25.71 -8.45 -16.73
N THR A 95 -26.99 -8.65 -16.40
CA THR A 95 -27.93 -7.56 -16.12
C THR A 95 -27.63 -6.86 -14.79
N ILE A 96 -27.02 -7.56 -13.82
CA ILE A 96 -26.54 -6.98 -12.55
C ILE A 96 -25.21 -6.23 -12.74
N ARG A 97 -24.44 -6.54 -13.80
CA ARG A 97 -23.09 -6.00 -14.07
C ARG A 97 -23.04 -4.55 -14.57
N HIS A 98 -24.15 -3.94 -14.99
CA HIS A 98 -24.14 -2.60 -15.60
C HIS A 98 -24.43 -1.45 -14.63
N THR A 99 -24.40 -1.67 -13.33
CA THR A 99 -24.66 -0.61 -12.38
C THR A 99 -23.66 -0.64 -11.22
N ARG A 100 -22.67 0.28 -11.28
CA ARG A 100 -22.16 0.98 -10.10
C ARG A 100 -20.78 0.58 -9.62
N ASP A 101 -19.77 1.40 -9.94
CA ASP A 101 -18.77 1.73 -8.91
C ASP A 101 -19.54 2.08 -7.64
N ARG A 102 -19.32 1.38 -6.57
CA ARG A 102 -20.05 1.63 -5.32
C ARG A 102 -19.08 1.89 -4.20
N VAL A 103 -19.36 2.94 -3.45
CA VAL A 103 -18.84 3.09 -2.10
C VAL A 103 -20.00 2.83 -1.14
N TYR A 104 -19.82 1.89 -0.23
CA TYR A 104 -20.80 1.60 0.81
C TYR A 104 -20.12 1.38 2.16
N GLU A 105 -20.82 1.78 3.20
CA GLU A 105 -20.40 1.62 4.58
C GLU A 105 -20.67 0.21 5.06
N ILE A 106 -19.73 -0.33 5.84
CA ILE A 106 -19.89 -1.65 6.48
C ILE A 106 -20.11 -1.48 7.98
N PRO A 107 -20.80 -2.44 8.63
CA PRO A 107 -21.06 -2.36 10.06
C PRO A 107 -19.77 -2.24 10.87
N THR A 108 -19.77 -1.33 11.81
CA THR A 108 -18.65 -1.09 12.72
C THR A 108 -18.79 -2.00 13.94
N GLU A 109 -17.92 -3.00 14.04
CA GLU A 109 -17.84 -3.92 15.18
C GLU A 109 -16.52 -3.72 15.95
N VAL A 110 -15.90 -2.55 15.78
CA VAL A 110 -14.60 -2.20 16.35
C VAL A 110 -14.82 -1.26 17.53
N ASP A 111 -14.34 -1.66 18.71
CA ASP A 111 -14.42 -0.90 19.96
C ASP A 111 -13.16 -0.08 20.25
N GLY A 112 -12.28 0.14 19.25
CA GLY A 112 -11.05 0.91 19.36
C GLY A 112 -10.80 1.77 18.13
N ASP A 113 -10.14 2.90 18.32
CA ASP A 113 -9.78 3.80 17.23
C ASP A 113 -8.61 3.25 16.39
N LEU A 114 -8.90 2.75 15.18
CA LEU A 114 -7.91 2.21 14.25
C LEU A 114 -7.09 3.29 13.53
N PHE A 115 -7.26 4.55 13.87
CA PHE A 115 -6.44 5.61 13.29
C PHE A 115 -4.95 5.36 13.55
N CYS A 116 -4.17 5.32 12.46
CA CYS A 116 -2.73 5.09 12.52
C CYS A 116 -2.31 3.70 13.07
N CYS A 117 -3.08 2.65 12.77
CA CYS A 117 -2.74 1.26 13.04
C CYS A 117 -1.77 0.67 12.01
N GLY A 118 -1.26 -0.53 12.27
CA GLY A 118 -0.59 -1.39 11.29
C GLY A 118 -1.55 -2.45 10.75
N HIS A 119 -1.34 -2.92 9.53
CA HIS A 119 -2.15 -3.99 8.95
C HIS A 119 -1.36 -4.84 7.94
N ALA A 120 -1.78 -6.11 7.77
CA ALA A 120 -1.23 -7.05 6.82
C ALA A 120 -2.25 -8.14 6.49
N PHE A 121 -2.07 -8.87 5.38
CA PHE A 121 -2.93 -10.01 5.06
C PHE A 121 -2.48 -11.29 5.76
N LEU A 122 -3.47 -12.07 6.22
CA LEU A 122 -3.29 -13.45 6.65
C LEU A 122 -3.34 -14.39 5.42
N PRO A 123 -2.83 -15.64 5.55
CA PRO A 123 -2.84 -16.59 4.43
C PRO A 123 -4.21 -16.93 3.86
N ASP A 124 -5.26 -16.83 4.67
CA ASP A 124 -6.65 -17.07 4.27
C ASP A 124 -7.32 -15.85 3.61
N GLY A 125 -6.59 -14.73 3.48
CA GLY A 125 -7.05 -13.50 2.88
C GLY A 125 -7.79 -12.55 3.82
N ARG A 126 -7.94 -12.90 5.10
CA ARG A 126 -8.37 -11.92 6.11
C ARG A 126 -7.30 -10.85 6.30
N LEU A 127 -7.72 -9.64 6.63
CA LEU A 127 -6.82 -8.57 7.03
C LEU A 127 -6.67 -8.58 8.55
N ILE A 128 -5.44 -8.66 9.08
CA ILE A 128 -5.15 -8.37 10.48
C ILE A 128 -4.80 -6.88 10.62
N VAL A 129 -5.40 -6.23 11.59
CA VAL A 129 -5.14 -4.84 11.97
C VAL A 129 -4.68 -4.80 13.41
N ALA A 130 -3.61 -4.06 13.70
CA ALA A 130 -2.97 -4.06 15.00
C ALA A 130 -2.60 -2.64 15.46
N GLY A 131 -3.01 -2.29 16.67
CA GLY A 131 -2.78 -0.97 17.24
C GLY A 131 -3.82 0.08 16.81
N GLY A 132 -3.44 1.33 16.90
CA GLY A 132 -4.28 2.49 16.62
C GLY A 132 -4.11 3.56 17.70
N THR A 133 -5.07 4.47 17.82
CA THR A 133 -5.02 5.63 18.72
C THR A 133 -5.86 5.40 19.97
N SER A 134 -5.27 5.56 21.16
CA SER A 134 -6.01 5.50 22.42
C SER A 134 -6.28 6.88 23.02
N LYS A 135 -5.48 7.87 22.65
CA LYS A 135 -5.61 9.26 23.14
C LYS A 135 -5.00 10.22 22.14
N TYR A 136 -5.61 11.41 22.07
CA TYR A 136 -5.04 12.62 21.51
C TYR A 136 -4.53 13.52 22.63
N ASP A 137 -3.48 14.29 22.36
CA ASP A 137 -2.90 15.34 23.23
C ASP A 137 -2.67 14.94 24.69
N GLY A 138 -1.42 14.59 24.99
CA GLY A 138 -0.92 14.56 26.35
C GLY A 138 -0.23 15.88 26.70
N LYS A 139 -0.57 16.48 27.86
CA LYS A 139 0.24 17.52 28.50
C LYS A 139 0.67 17.02 29.88
N ILE A 140 1.97 17.07 30.16
CA ILE A 140 2.47 16.87 31.53
C ILE A 140 3.17 18.16 31.95
N PHE A 141 2.76 18.71 33.07
CA PHE A 141 3.26 20.00 33.60
C PHE A 141 3.25 21.15 32.58
N GLY A 142 2.26 21.18 31.67
CA GLY A 142 2.14 22.20 30.62
C GLY A 142 3.03 22.00 29.40
N PHE A 143 3.93 21.01 29.39
CA PHE A 143 4.76 20.69 28.24
C PHE A 143 4.04 19.68 27.33
N PRO A 144 4.08 19.89 25.99
CA PRO A 144 3.55 18.89 25.06
C PRO A 144 4.39 17.62 25.16
N ILE A 145 3.76 16.55 25.59
CA ILE A 145 4.25 15.18 25.38
C ILE A 145 3.84 14.71 23.99
N PRO A 146 4.43 13.59 23.48
CA PRO A 146 3.92 12.99 22.26
C PRO A 146 2.38 12.98 22.30
N PRO A 147 1.70 13.63 21.35
CA PRO A 147 0.28 13.92 21.45
C PRO A 147 -0.60 12.67 21.37
N PHE A 148 0.00 11.51 21.09
CA PHE A 148 -0.72 10.26 20.83
C PHE A 148 -0.23 9.14 21.73
N SER A 149 -1.18 8.25 22.06
CA SER A 149 -0.90 6.97 22.72
C SER A 149 -1.47 5.84 21.91
N GLY A 150 -0.75 4.71 21.86
CA GLY A 150 -1.16 3.54 21.10
C GLY A 150 -2.25 2.71 21.76
N LEU A 151 -2.93 1.89 20.95
CA LEU A 151 -3.80 0.80 21.36
C LEU A 151 -3.04 -0.53 21.32
N ASP A 152 -3.43 -1.46 22.20
CA ASP A 152 -2.99 -2.85 22.20
C ASP A 152 -4.00 -3.80 21.54
N HIS A 153 -5.12 -3.27 21.04
CA HIS A 153 -6.16 -4.02 20.35
C HIS A 153 -5.68 -4.51 18.98
N SER A 154 -6.24 -5.63 18.56
CA SER A 154 -6.16 -6.06 17.17
C SER A 154 -7.49 -6.66 16.71
N TYR A 155 -7.73 -6.61 15.40
CA TYR A 155 -8.95 -7.08 14.77
C TYR A 155 -8.61 -7.79 13.47
N THR A 156 -9.43 -8.76 13.10
CA THR A 156 -9.41 -9.32 11.75
C THR A 156 -10.63 -8.87 10.98
N PHE A 157 -10.44 -8.56 9.70
CA PHE A 157 -11.53 -8.28 8.76
C PHE A 157 -11.65 -9.43 7.77
N ASP A 158 -12.84 -10.00 7.66
CA ASP A 158 -13.15 -11.04 6.69
C ASP A 158 -13.69 -10.40 5.40
N PRO A 159 -13.01 -10.55 4.26
CA PRO A 159 -13.39 -9.93 2.99
C PRO A 159 -14.67 -10.51 2.37
N VAL A 160 -15.09 -11.72 2.77
CA VAL A 160 -16.30 -12.36 2.23
C VAL A 160 -17.54 -11.88 2.97
N SER A 161 -17.55 -12.02 4.28
CA SER A 161 -18.66 -11.58 5.11
C SER A 161 -18.71 -10.06 5.32
N SER A 162 -17.63 -9.35 4.98
CA SER A 162 -17.42 -7.91 5.28
C SER A 162 -17.61 -7.60 6.77
N ARG A 163 -17.09 -8.46 7.65
CA ARG A 163 -17.23 -8.35 9.10
C ARG A 163 -15.87 -8.20 9.78
N TRP A 164 -15.88 -7.39 10.81
CA TRP A 164 -14.77 -7.30 11.77
C TRP A 164 -14.96 -8.34 12.89
N LYS A 165 -13.85 -8.90 13.36
CA LYS A 165 -13.78 -9.75 14.54
C LYS A 165 -12.61 -9.31 15.40
N LYS A 166 -12.85 -9.12 16.70
CA LYS A 166 -11.77 -8.83 17.64
C LYS A 166 -10.82 -10.02 17.72
N ALA A 167 -9.53 -9.73 17.55
CA ALA A 167 -8.45 -10.69 17.71
C ALA A 167 -7.83 -10.59 19.11
N SER A 168 -6.82 -11.40 19.41
CA SER A 168 -6.13 -11.33 20.69
C SER A 168 -5.40 -10.01 20.87
N THR A 169 -5.26 -9.57 22.11
CA THR A 169 -4.58 -8.32 22.46
C THR A 169 -3.07 -8.47 22.38
N MET A 170 -2.37 -7.47 21.82
CA MET A 170 -0.92 -7.38 21.85
C MET A 170 -0.41 -7.14 23.26
N LYS A 171 0.83 -7.54 23.53
CA LYS A 171 1.51 -7.24 24.81
C LYS A 171 1.84 -5.76 24.95
N ASN A 172 2.12 -5.09 23.83
CA ASN A 172 2.47 -3.67 23.79
C ASN A 172 1.47 -2.90 22.94
N ALA A 173 0.98 -1.79 23.49
CA ALA A 173 0.15 -0.86 22.73
C ALA A 173 0.98 -0.14 21.67
N ARG A 174 0.41 0.14 20.49
CA ARG A 174 1.14 0.69 19.34
C ARG A 174 0.32 1.72 18.58
N TRP A 175 0.90 2.89 18.39
CA TRP A 175 0.48 3.91 17.44
C TRP A 175 1.56 4.06 16.38
N TYR A 176 1.24 4.02 15.09
CA TYR A 176 2.19 3.97 13.98
C TYR A 176 3.11 2.73 13.93
N PRO A 177 2.60 1.51 14.16
CA PRO A 177 3.37 0.31 13.93
C PRO A 177 3.34 -0.09 12.45
N THR A 178 4.31 -0.88 12.03
CA THR A 178 4.25 -1.59 10.73
C THR A 178 4.02 -3.08 10.95
N CYS A 179 3.06 -3.64 10.21
CA CYS A 179 2.85 -5.08 10.08
C CYS A 179 3.48 -5.60 8.80
N ILE A 180 3.97 -6.83 8.80
CA ILE A 180 4.49 -7.53 7.63
C ILE A 180 4.22 -9.02 7.71
N SER A 181 3.76 -9.62 6.59
CA SER A 181 3.52 -11.06 6.47
C SER A 181 4.84 -11.84 6.44
N LEU A 182 4.89 -12.95 7.16
CA LEU A 182 6.04 -13.84 7.27
C LEU A 182 5.90 -15.08 6.36
N PRO A 183 7.01 -15.76 6.04
CA PRO A 183 7.00 -16.92 5.14
C PRO A 183 6.21 -18.13 5.67
N ASP A 184 5.98 -18.18 6.97
CA ASP A 184 5.22 -19.25 7.64
C ASP A 184 3.73 -18.90 7.83
N GLY A 185 3.29 -17.76 7.29
CA GLY A 185 1.89 -17.31 7.37
C GLY A 185 1.54 -16.49 8.61
N ARG A 186 2.49 -16.31 9.52
CA ARG A 186 2.34 -15.39 10.65
C ARG A 186 2.51 -13.93 10.21
N VAL A 187 2.17 -13.00 11.08
CA VAL A 187 2.37 -11.56 10.86
C VAL A 187 3.23 -10.98 11.97
N MET A 188 4.29 -10.27 11.60
CA MET A 188 5.13 -9.54 12.54
C MET A 188 4.67 -8.09 12.63
N VAL A 189 4.62 -7.54 13.86
CA VAL A 189 4.41 -6.12 14.12
C VAL A 189 5.63 -5.52 14.79
N MET A 190 6.02 -4.32 14.35
CA MET A 190 7.20 -3.62 14.83
C MET A 190 6.94 -2.13 15.02
N ALA A 191 7.68 -1.52 15.96
CA ALA A 191 7.66 -0.08 16.24
C ALA A 191 6.36 0.44 16.84
N GLY A 192 6.20 1.75 16.78
CA GLY A 192 5.06 2.52 17.26
C GLY A 192 5.30 3.19 18.60
N LEU A 193 4.33 4.03 19.00
CA LEU A 193 4.26 4.62 20.32
C LEU A 193 3.37 3.77 21.23
N SER A 194 3.82 3.57 22.47
CA SER A 194 3.09 2.84 23.52
C SER A 194 2.11 3.76 24.26
N LYS A 195 1.38 3.18 25.23
CA LYS A 195 0.61 3.91 26.25
C LYS A 195 1.50 4.53 27.34
N SER A 196 2.73 4.07 27.48
CA SER A 196 3.59 4.39 28.63
C SER A 196 4.44 5.63 28.38
N PHE A 197 4.27 6.64 29.22
CA PHE A 197 5.12 7.82 29.31
C PHE A 197 6.33 7.51 30.24
N PRO A 198 7.52 8.19 30.11
CA PRO A 198 7.86 9.23 29.10
C PRO A 198 8.50 8.68 27.82
N TRP A 199 8.73 7.40 27.71
CA TRP A 199 9.52 6.77 26.66
C TRP A 199 8.64 5.81 25.84
N ALA A 200 7.71 6.38 25.13
CA ALA A 200 6.66 5.65 24.44
C ALA A 200 7.12 4.89 23.20
N PHE A 201 8.33 5.14 22.68
CA PHE A 201 8.82 4.43 21.50
C PHE A 201 9.12 2.98 21.79
N LEU A 202 8.64 2.10 20.93
CA LEU A 202 8.83 0.67 21.05
C LEU A 202 9.95 0.17 20.14
N ASN A 203 10.88 -0.54 20.76
CA ASN A 203 11.94 -1.29 20.07
C ASN A 203 11.68 -2.80 20.05
N LYS A 204 10.44 -3.22 20.33
CA LYS A 204 10.03 -4.61 20.50
C LYS A 204 9.25 -5.11 19.30
N LEU A 205 9.44 -6.38 18.97
CA LEU A 205 8.69 -7.10 17.97
C LEU A 205 7.68 -8.04 18.63
N GLU A 206 6.52 -8.17 18.01
CA GLU A 206 5.54 -9.21 18.31
C GLU A 206 5.15 -9.92 17.03
N VAL A 207 4.79 -11.20 17.16
CA VAL A 207 4.35 -12.02 16.04
C VAL A 207 2.96 -12.55 16.35
N TYR A 208 2.06 -12.35 15.41
CA TYR A 208 0.71 -12.90 15.42
C TYR A 208 0.68 -14.25 14.72
N SER A 209 0.20 -15.27 15.43
CA SER A 209 -0.09 -16.60 14.89
C SER A 209 -1.59 -16.72 14.70
N PRO A 210 -2.09 -16.78 13.44
CA PRO A 210 -3.51 -16.95 13.19
C PRO A 210 -3.99 -18.34 13.61
N ASP A 211 -5.21 -18.40 14.08
CA ASP A 211 -5.95 -19.64 14.33
C ASP A 211 -7.42 -19.45 13.92
N ASP A 212 -8.26 -20.46 14.16
CA ASP A 212 -9.67 -20.42 13.79
C ASP A 212 -10.51 -19.52 14.72
N ASN A 213 -9.92 -19.02 15.81
CA ASN A 213 -10.62 -18.17 16.78
C ASN A 213 -10.08 -16.73 16.78
N ALA A 214 -9.21 -16.38 17.71
CA ALA A 214 -8.71 -15.01 17.91
C ALA A 214 -7.23 -14.86 17.54
N GLY A 215 -6.53 -15.95 17.28
CA GLY A 215 -5.09 -15.99 17.11
C GLY A 215 -4.35 -15.61 18.39
N GLN A 216 -3.05 -15.51 18.30
CA GLN A 216 -2.22 -15.18 19.46
C GLN A 216 -1.05 -14.27 19.09
N TRP A 217 -0.83 -13.21 19.88
CA TRP A 217 0.36 -12.38 19.81
C TRP A 217 1.43 -12.89 20.78
N GLN A 218 2.65 -13.02 20.28
CA GLN A 218 3.81 -13.39 21.08
C GLN A 218 4.95 -12.40 20.87
N GLN A 219 5.50 -11.86 21.97
CA GLN A 219 6.67 -11.00 21.90
C GLN A 219 7.91 -11.84 21.59
N VAL A 220 8.73 -11.37 20.64
CA VAL A 220 10.02 -12.00 20.32
C VAL A 220 11.07 -11.48 21.28
N VAL A 221 11.46 -12.32 22.23
CA VAL A 221 12.46 -11.96 23.25
C VAL A 221 13.84 -11.87 22.60
N GLY A 222 14.59 -10.82 22.92
CA GLY A 222 15.95 -10.59 22.40
C GLY A 222 16.03 -9.91 21.03
N ALA A 223 14.89 -9.69 20.36
CA ALA A 223 14.84 -9.04 19.05
C ALA A 223 14.71 -7.50 19.11
N ASN A 224 15.06 -6.89 20.23
CA ASN A 224 14.88 -5.45 20.41
C ASN A 224 15.76 -4.66 19.43
N HIS A 225 15.13 -3.72 18.68
CA HIS A 225 15.85 -2.84 17.78
C HIS A 225 15.10 -1.53 17.59
N TRP A 226 15.84 -0.42 17.62
CA TRP A 226 15.25 0.90 17.42
C TRP A 226 15.08 1.20 15.93
N VAL A 227 13.85 1.51 15.55
CA VAL A 227 13.47 1.98 14.22
C VAL A 227 12.47 3.13 14.38
N PRO A 228 12.28 3.98 13.36
CA PRO A 228 11.25 5.02 13.40
C PRO A 228 9.85 4.42 13.44
N MET A 229 8.85 5.27 13.63
CA MET A 229 7.45 4.92 13.42
C MET A 229 7.20 4.59 11.95
N TYR A 230 6.23 3.69 11.68
CA TYR A 230 5.97 3.17 10.35
C TYR A 230 7.25 2.78 9.60
N PRO A 231 8.11 1.92 10.19
CA PRO A 231 9.33 1.49 9.52
C PRO A 231 9.00 0.78 8.20
N ARG A 232 9.74 1.09 7.17
CA ARG A 232 9.58 0.46 5.86
C ARG A 232 10.27 -0.88 5.86
N LEU A 233 9.46 -1.95 5.86
CA LEU A 233 9.92 -3.32 6.01
C LEU A 233 9.73 -4.11 4.72
N HIS A 234 10.71 -4.94 4.37
CA HIS A 234 10.66 -5.83 3.22
C HIS A 234 11.14 -7.22 3.59
N LEU A 235 10.35 -8.25 3.27
CA LEU A 235 10.79 -9.64 3.37
C LEU A 235 11.69 -9.96 2.17
N LEU A 236 12.95 -10.31 2.42
CA LEU A 236 13.93 -10.68 1.41
C LEU A 236 13.82 -12.17 1.03
N PRO A 237 14.28 -12.59 -0.16
CA PRO A 237 14.36 -14.00 -0.54
C PRO A 237 15.22 -14.87 0.39
N SER A 238 16.14 -14.26 1.14
CA SER A 238 16.92 -14.92 2.21
C SER A 238 16.08 -15.34 3.42
N GLY A 239 14.88 -14.76 3.59
CA GLY A 239 14.04 -14.91 4.78
C GLY A 239 14.26 -13.83 5.84
N ASP A 240 15.19 -12.93 5.62
CA ASP A 240 15.43 -11.81 6.53
C ASP A 240 14.43 -10.68 6.25
N ILE A 241 14.06 -9.94 7.29
CA ILE A 241 13.29 -8.71 7.17
C ILE A 241 14.26 -7.54 7.06
N PHE A 242 14.21 -6.85 5.93
CA PHE A 242 14.99 -5.64 5.71
C PHE A 242 14.20 -4.41 6.15
N TYR A 243 14.77 -3.65 7.08
CA TYR A 243 14.34 -2.30 7.40
C TYR A 243 15.09 -1.32 6.50
N ALA A 244 14.36 -0.66 5.60
CA ALA A 244 14.89 0.42 4.77
C ALA A 244 14.93 1.70 5.59
N GLY A 245 16.12 2.12 6.00
CA GLY A 245 16.32 3.23 6.92
C GLY A 245 15.70 4.54 6.45
N SER A 246 15.14 5.25 7.39
CA SER A 246 14.71 6.63 7.22
C SER A 246 14.93 7.40 8.52
N TYR A 247 14.98 8.70 8.38
CA TYR A 247 15.11 9.62 9.49
C TYR A 247 13.71 10.09 9.90
N ASN A 248 13.37 9.99 11.16
CA ASN A 248 12.08 10.48 11.68
C ASN A 248 12.31 11.34 12.91
N THR A 249 11.99 12.62 12.82
CA THR A 249 12.18 13.59 13.89
C THR A 249 10.90 14.05 14.58
N HIS A 250 9.71 13.76 14.01
CA HIS A 250 8.46 14.38 14.47
C HIS A 250 8.14 14.14 15.94
N TYR A 251 8.54 13.00 16.50
CA TYR A 251 8.11 12.60 17.83
C TYR A 251 9.25 11.98 18.65
N THR A 252 10.50 12.32 18.36
CA THR A 252 11.68 11.67 18.94
C THR A 252 12.34 12.43 20.09
N PHE A 253 11.63 13.38 20.72
CA PHE A 253 12.21 14.02 21.93
C PHE A 253 12.47 12.97 23.04
N PRO A 254 13.67 12.87 23.58
CA PRO A 254 14.90 13.65 23.38
C PRO A 254 15.80 13.13 22.24
N PHE A 255 15.30 12.27 21.34
CA PHE A 255 16.09 11.57 20.31
C PHE A 255 16.03 12.24 18.93
N SER A 256 15.62 13.48 18.87
CA SER A 256 15.32 14.24 17.64
C SER A 256 16.44 14.34 16.59
N LEU A 257 17.59 13.75 16.81
CA LEU A 257 18.74 13.78 15.90
C LEU A 257 19.33 12.41 15.60
N ARG A 258 18.63 11.31 15.93
CA ARG A 258 19.15 9.98 15.64
C ARG A 258 18.77 9.53 14.25
N SER A 259 19.76 9.19 13.45
CA SER A 259 19.52 8.37 12.28
C SER A 259 19.32 6.93 12.72
N PHE A 260 18.39 6.23 12.07
CA PHE A 260 18.16 4.81 12.26
C PHE A 260 18.77 4.10 11.05
N PRO A 261 19.98 3.54 11.15
CA PRO A 261 20.61 2.89 10.02
C PRO A 261 19.78 1.70 9.56
N SER A 262 19.75 1.48 8.26
CA SER A 262 19.13 0.29 7.69
C SER A 262 19.75 -0.96 8.26
N ALA A 263 18.92 -1.97 8.48
CA ALA A 263 19.32 -3.23 9.06
C ALA A 263 18.48 -4.39 8.52
N THR A 264 18.99 -5.60 8.59
CA THR A 264 18.24 -6.83 8.38
C THR A 264 18.00 -7.53 9.71
N TYR A 265 16.81 -8.08 9.87
CA TYR A 265 16.46 -8.97 10.96
C TYR A 265 16.33 -10.40 10.47
N SER A 266 17.20 -11.27 10.94
CA SER A 266 17.11 -12.70 10.66
C SER A 266 16.12 -13.36 11.62
N ILE A 267 14.96 -13.76 11.08
CA ILE A 267 13.92 -14.46 11.84
C ILE A 267 14.48 -15.78 12.42
N ARG A 268 15.27 -16.49 11.59
CA ARG A 268 15.85 -17.79 11.97
C ARG A 268 16.80 -17.68 13.15
N ASN A 269 17.65 -16.64 13.15
CA ASN A 269 18.72 -16.49 14.14
C ASN A 269 18.36 -15.52 15.28
N ASN A 270 17.18 -14.91 15.21
CA ASN A 270 16.74 -13.85 16.13
C ASN A 270 17.79 -12.73 16.29
N LYS A 271 18.34 -12.25 15.16
CA LYS A 271 19.48 -11.32 15.18
C LYS A 271 19.33 -10.20 14.18
N TRP A 272 19.64 -8.99 14.62
CA TRP A 272 19.80 -7.82 13.77
C TRP A 272 21.21 -7.69 13.23
N THR A 273 21.32 -7.28 11.97
CA THR A 273 22.58 -6.94 11.32
C THR A 273 22.43 -5.58 10.65
N THR A 274 23.22 -4.62 11.10
CA THR A 274 23.23 -3.27 10.52
C THR A 274 23.88 -3.29 9.14
N ILE A 275 23.22 -2.66 8.17
CA ILE A 275 23.71 -2.48 6.81
C ILE A 275 24.41 -1.12 6.68
N GLY A 276 23.80 -0.08 7.21
CA GLY A 276 24.29 1.30 7.14
C GLY A 276 23.22 2.29 6.78
N ASN A 277 23.59 3.56 6.67
CA ASN A 277 22.69 4.62 6.29
C ASN A 277 22.60 4.76 4.76
N PRO A 278 21.45 5.24 4.23
CA PRO A 278 21.42 5.80 2.88
C PRO A 278 22.36 7.01 2.79
N ASN A 279 22.77 7.36 1.59
CA ASN A 279 23.63 8.53 1.36
C ASN A 279 22.94 9.82 1.80
N ASN A 280 21.63 9.91 1.57
CA ASN A 280 20.81 10.96 2.12
C ASN A 280 19.93 10.40 3.25
N ILE A 281 20.21 10.79 4.50
CA ILE A 281 19.47 10.37 5.68
C ILE A 281 18.16 11.14 5.89
N LYS A 282 17.92 12.19 5.11
CA LYS A 282 16.75 13.07 5.22
C LYS A 282 15.58 12.47 4.45
N ARG A 283 15.01 11.37 4.94
CA ARG A 283 14.03 10.54 4.25
C ARG A 283 12.68 10.47 4.95
N GLU A 284 12.37 11.47 5.81
CA GLU A 284 11.07 11.52 6.45
C GLU A 284 9.96 11.65 5.41
N GLU A 285 8.84 10.96 5.62
CA GLU A 285 7.70 10.90 4.71
C GLU A 285 8.07 10.53 3.24
N GLY A 286 9.26 9.98 3.04
CA GLY A 286 9.63 9.28 1.82
C GLY A 286 9.07 7.86 1.83
N THR A 287 9.46 7.03 0.86
CA THR A 287 9.00 5.65 0.77
C THR A 287 10.11 4.69 0.35
N SER A 288 9.82 3.40 0.42
CA SER A 288 10.66 2.37 -0.19
C SER A 288 9.83 1.30 -0.89
N VAL A 289 10.42 0.69 -1.91
CA VAL A 289 9.76 -0.32 -2.74
C VAL A 289 10.72 -1.47 -3.04
N LEU A 290 10.27 -2.70 -2.79
CA LEU A 290 10.93 -3.89 -3.28
C LEU A 290 10.62 -4.05 -4.77
N LEU A 291 11.65 -3.96 -5.61
CA LEU A 291 11.52 -4.13 -7.05
C LEU A 291 11.11 -5.57 -7.43
N PRO A 292 10.59 -5.78 -8.64
CA PRO A 292 10.17 -7.09 -9.11
C PRO A 292 11.22 -8.18 -8.86
N LEU A 293 10.78 -9.26 -8.22
CA LEU A 293 11.57 -10.47 -8.02
C LEU A 293 11.38 -11.34 -9.26
N LEU A 294 12.42 -11.46 -10.07
CA LEU A 294 12.37 -12.15 -11.36
C LEU A 294 13.20 -13.43 -11.34
N PRO A 295 12.72 -14.52 -11.97
CA PRO A 295 13.49 -15.74 -12.11
C PRO A 295 14.72 -15.52 -13.02
N PRO A 296 15.76 -16.38 -12.94
CA PRO A 296 15.84 -17.52 -12.02
C PRO A 296 16.25 -17.16 -10.60
N ASP A 297 16.94 -16.02 -10.39
CA ASP A 297 17.68 -15.73 -9.16
C ASP A 297 16.84 -14.97 -8.10
N TYR A 298 15.73 -14.35 -8.51
CA TYR A 298 14.85 -13.56 -7.64
C TYR A 298 15.61 -12.54 -6.79
N VAL A 299 16.55 -11.84 -7.39
CA VAL A 299 17.40 -10.87 -6.70
C VAL A 299 16.58 -9.73 -6.12
N ALA A 300 16.69 -9.55 -4.79
CA ALA A 300 16.04 -8.43 -4.13
C ALA A 300 16.82 -7.12 -4.34
N ARG A 301 16.11 -6.11 -4.82
CA ARG A 301 16.56 -4.72 -4.90
C ARG A 301 15.49 -3.83 -4.29
N VAL A 302 15.89 -2.90 -3.46
CA VAL A 302 14.95 -1.97 -2.81
C VAL A 302 15.31 -0.56 -3.20
N LEU A 303 14.31 0.17 -3.72
CA LEU A 303 14.39 1.62 -3.93
C LEU A 303 14.03 2.36 -2.65
N LEU A 304 14.72 3.45 -2.39
CA LEU A 304 14.41 4.43 -1.37
C LEU A 304 14.16 5.77 -2.08
N ILE A 305 12.96 6.35 -1.92
CA ILE A 305 12.46 7.41 -2.80
C ILE A 305 12.00 8.61 -2.01
N GLY A 306 12.48 9.80 -2.36
CA GLY A 306 11.99 11.08 -1.85
C GLY A 306 12.06 11.25 -0.34
N GLY A 307 11.14 12.00 0.22
CA GLY A 307 11.11 12.43 1.62
C GLY A 307 11.76 13.79 1.83
N GLY A 308 12.23 14.04 3.01
CA GLY A 308 12.92 15.29 3.34
C GLY A 308 13.36 15.37 4.79
N THR A 309 13.75 16.55 5.25
CA THR A 309 13.96 16.86 6.67
C THR A 309 12.73 17.51 7.25
N GLN A 310 12.57 17.31 8.56
CA GLN A 310 11.49 17.94 9.32
C GLN A 310 11.78 19.34 9.84
N PRO A 311 10.72 19.97 10.33
CA PRO A 311 9.47 20.27 9.63
C PRO A 311 9.68 21.51 8.75
N GLY A 312 9.10 21.54 7.55
CA GLY A 312 9.11 22.72 6.71
C GLY A 312 10.39 22.96 5.94
N THR A 313 11.26 21.96 5.87
CA THR A 313 12.40 21.98 4.98
C THR A 313 12.02 21.41 3.63
N ASP A 314 12.85 21.66 2.64
CA ASP A 314 12.60 21.25 1.28
C ASP A 314 12.49 19.73 1.16
N ALA A 315 11.52 19.25 0.42
CA ALA A 315 11.45 17.87 -0.01
C ALA A 315 12.67 17.55 -0.88
N ILE A 316 13.07 16.29 -0.92
CA ILE A 316 14.16 15.83 -1.79
C ILE A 316 13.62 15.01 -2.94
N ASN A 317 14.35 15.02 -4.04
CA ASN A 317 14.07 14.18 -5.20
C ASN A 317 15.02 12.99 -5.32
N ASP A 318 15.91 12.79 -4.36
CA ASP A 318 16.88 11.73 -4.36
C ASP A 318 16.23 10.34 -4.38
N VAL A 319 16.78 9.47 -5.22
CA VAL A 319 16.43 8.05 -5.26
C VAL A 319 17.70 7.23 -5.08
N GLU A 320 17.63 6.27 -4.19
CA GLU A 320 18.73 5.35 -3.93
C GLU A 320 18.24 3.90 -4.08
N ILE A 321 19.15 3.04 -4.50
CA ILE A 321 18.89 1.61 -4.63
C ILE A 321 19.89 0.83 -3.77
N ILE A 322 19.41 -0.23 -3.13
CA ILE A 322 20.25 -1.24 -2.49
C ILE A 322 20.01 -2.58 -3.18
N ASP A 323 21.08 -3.29 -3.54
CA ASP A 323 21.06 -4.57 -4.25
C ASP A 323 21.59 -5.68 -3.33
N PHE A 324 20.74 -6.64 -3.00
CA PHE A 324 21.07 -7.75 -2.11
C PHE A 324 21.76 -8.93 -2.83
N SER A 325 22.08 -8.83 -4.11
CA SER A 325 23.02 -9.74 -4.78
C SER A 325 24.48 -9.46 -4.42
N GLU A 326 24.75 -8.27 -3.89
CA GLU A 326 26.09 -7.85 -3.50
C GLU A 326 26.47 -8.49 -2.16
N ARG A 327 27.73 -8.92 -2.00
CA ARG A 327 28.25 -9.49 -0.76
C ARG A 327 28.15 -8.51 0.43
N HIS A 328 28.28 -7.21 0.15
CA HIS A 328 28.13 -6.12 1.12
C HIS A 328 27.18 -5.07 0.54
N PRO A 329 25.86 -5.29 0.66
CA PRO A 329 24.86 -4.39 0.11
C PRO A 329 25.05 -2.97 0.62
N ARG A 330 25.06 -1.98 -0.29
CA ARG A 330 25.16 -0.56 0.03
C ARG A 330 24.20 0.24 -0.84
N TYR A 331 23.74 1.35 -0.32
CA TYR A 331 22.95 2.29 -1.10
C TYR A 331 23.79 2.94 -2.20
N LYS A 332 23.21 3.00 -3.38
CA LYS A 332 23.75 3.69 -4.55
C LYS A 332 22.72 4.69 -5.04
N SER A 333 23.12 5.93 -5.24
CA SER A 333 22.27 6.94 -5.87
C SER A 333 22.02 6.55 -7.32
N ILE A 334 20.78 6.69 -7.75
CA ILE A 334 20.36 6.54 -9.14
C ILE A 334 19.75 7.85 -9.64
N LYS A 335 19.28 7.89 -10.90
CA LYS A 335 18.65 9.08 -11.44
C LYS A 335 17.52 9.56 -10.53
N PRO A 336 17.53 10.82 -10.06
CA PRO A 336 16.52 11.33 -9.15
C PRO A 336 15.18 11.52 -9.86
N LEU A 337 14.12 11.71 -9.04
CA LEU A 337 12.84 12.21 -9.51
C LEU A 337 12.99 13.60 -10.16
N LYS A 338 12.09 13.97 -11.05
CA LYS A 338 11.98 15.34 -11.54
C LYS A 338 11.49 16.28 -10.44
N HIS A 339 10.49 15.82 -9.68
CA HIS A 339 9.87 16.61 -8.61
C HIS A 339 10.28 16.10 -7.22
N PRO A 340 10.87 16.95 -6.38
CA PRO A 340 11.06 16.59 -4.97
C PRO A 340 9.71 16.39 -4.30
N ARG A 341 9.60 15.40 -3.39
CA ARG A 341 8.32 15.02 -2.76
C ARG A 341 8.46 14.56 -1.33
N TYR A 342 7.65 15.14 -0.45
CA TYR A 342 7.13 14.49 0.73
C TYR A 342 5.88 13.69 0.40
N TYR A 343 5.50 12.70 1.23
CA TYR A 343 4.29 11.89 1.06
C TYR A 343 4.26 11.17 -0.27
N VAL A 344 5.18 10.23 -0.42
CA VAL A 344 5.43 9.51 -1.67
C VAL A 344 4.65 8.19 -1.68
N TYR A 345 3.81 7.97 -2.69
CA TYR A 345 2.99 6.76 -2.82
C TYR A 345 3.46 5.93 -4.02
N PRO A 346 4.19 4.81 -3.79
CA PRO A 346 4.68 3.95 -4.86
C PRO A 346 3.70 2.81 -5.13
N VAL A 347 3.51 2.47 -6.41
CA VAL A 347 2.71 1.33 -6.84
C VAL A 347 3.50 0.50 -7.84
N LEU A 348 3.70 -0.81 -7.56
CA LEU A 348 4.21 -1.79 -8.50
C LEU A 348 3.14 -2.11 -9.54
N LEU A 349 3.49 -2.00 -10.82
CA LEU A 349 2.59 -2.27 -11.93
C LEU A 349 2.85 -3.65 -12.56
N PRO A 350 1.85 -4.22 -13.26
CA PRO A 350 1.99 -5.52 -13.91
C PRO A 350 3.09 -5.59 -14.97
N ASP A 351 3.44 -4.47 -15.61
CA ASP A 351 4.53 -4.35 -16.59
C ASP A 351 5.93 -4.19 -15.94
N GLN A 352 6.06 -4.49 -14.65
CA GLN A 352 7.29 -4.41 -13.84
C GLN A 352 7.75 -2.99 -13.51
N THR A 353 7.04 -1.96 -13.94
CA THR A 353 7.37 -0.58 -13.62
C THR A 353 6.87 -0.17 -12.22
N VAL A 354 7.39 0.93 -11.71
CA VAL A 354 6.99 1.53 -10.42
C VAL A 354 6.41 2.92 -10.68
N LEU A 355 5.12 3.08 -10.46
CA LEU A 355 4.48 4.39 -10.46
C LEU A 355 4.70 5.08 -9.12
N VAL A 356 5.18 6.30 -9.14
CA VAL A 356 5.35 7.17 -7.96
C VAL A 356 4.45 8.38 -8.13
N LEU A 357 3.57 8.60 -7.19
CA LEU A 357 2.57 9.67 -7.30
C LEU A 357 2.35 10.42 -5.98
N GLY A 358 1.62 11.52 -6.05
CA GLY A 358 1.26 12.37 -4.93
C GLY A 358 2.45 13.09 -4.30
N GLY A 359 2.18 13.62 -3.11
CA GLY A 359 3.13 14.38 -2.33
C GLY A 359 3.20 15.85 -2.68
N LYS A 360 4.12 16.54 -2.01
CA LYS A 360 4.35 17.96 -2.25
C LYS A 360 5.83 18.33 -2.15
N THR A 361 6.21 19.38 -2.87
CA THR A 361 7.50 20.04 -2.69
C THR A 361 7.56 20.69 -1.31
N GLY A 362 8.71 20.75 -0.67
CA GLY A 362 8.83 21.36 0.65
C GLY A 362 8.50 22.86 0.63
N ILE A 363 7.92 23.34 1.71
CA ILE A 363 7.64 24.76 1.91
C ILE A 363 8.51 25.25 3.06
N LYS A 364 9.35 26.23 2.83
CA LYS A 364 9.93 27.00 3.92
C LYS A 364 8.81 27.73 4.68
N GLY A 365 8.44 27.24 5.84
CA GLY A 365 7.61 27.98 6.79
C GLY A 365 6.15 27.52 6.96
N HIS A 366 5.66 26.49 6.30
CA HIS A 366 4.23 26.08 6.40
C HIS A 366 3.95 24.81 7.21
N ILE A 367 4.92 24.33 7.96
CA ILE A 367 4.66 23.22 8.85
C ILE A 367 4.52 23.76 10.27
N MET A 368 3.34 23.58 10.81
CA MET A 368 3.04 23.69 12.23
C MET A 368 3.55 24.95 12.95
N LYS A 369 3.53 26.12 12.34
CA LYS A 369 3.69 27.33 13.13
C LYS A 369 2.46 27.64 13.98
N ASP A 370 1.40 26.87 13.90
CA ASP A 370 0.21 27.18 14.69
C ASP A 370 -0.71 26.01 15.04
N SER A 371 -0.18 24.98 15.67
CA SER A 371 -1.04 24.07 16.44
C SER A 371 -1.62 24.77 17.69
N THR A 372 -1.16 25.98 18.02
CA THR A 372 -1.61 26.75 19.16
C THR A 372 -2.54 27.91 18.80
N LYS A 373 -2.55 28.39 17.57
CA LYS A 373 -3.55 29.37 17.13
C LYS A 373 -4.66 28.65 16.37
N ARG A 374 -5.63 28.17 17.15
CA ARG A 374 -6.91 27.70 16.66
C ARG A 374 -7.55 28.77 15.78
N ASN A 375 -7.31 28.70 14.48
CA ASN A 375 -8.13 29.46 13.54
C ASN A 375 -9.53 28.82 13.53
N ARG A 376 -10.40 29.38 14.38
CA ARG A 376 -11.82 29.01 14.56
C ARG A 376 -12.67 29.13 13.28
N HIS A 377 -12.09 29.44 12.12
CA HIS A 377 -12.82 29.71 10.89
C HIS A 377 -12.81 28.58 9.85
N LEU A 378 -12.10 27.47 10.09
CA LEU A 378 -12.04 26.35 9.12
C LEU A 378 -12.89 25.14 9.53
N SER A 379 -13.94 25.33 10.29
CA SER A 379 -14.88 24.25 10.69
C SER A 379 -15.90 23.87 9.60
N LYS A 380 -15.67 24.19 8.35
CA LYS A 380 -16.52 23.72 7.26
C LYS A 380 -15.94 22.41 6.75
N ILE A 381 -16.71 21.32 6.88
CA ILE A 381 -16.56 20.13 6.05
C ILE A 381 -16.71 20.65 4.62
N HIS A 382 -15.64 20.62 3.84
CA HIS A 382 -15.73 20.99 2.44
C HIS A 382 -16.52 19.90 1.71
N GLU A 383 -17.50 20.32 0.94
CA GLU A 383 -18.17 19.43 -0.03
C GLU A 383 -17.13 18.77 -0.92
N PRO A 384 -17.33 17.50 -1.34
CA PRO A 384 -16.44 16.85 -2.29
C PRO A 384 -16.20 17.72 -3.52
N GLY A 385 -14.96 18.03 -3.85
CA GLY A 385 -14.60 18.93 -4.95
C GLY A 385 -14.35 20.38 -4.56
N THR A 386 -14.53 20.76 -3.29
CA THR A 386 -14.27 22.14 -2.79
C THR A 386 -13.00 22.25 -1.95
N VAL A 387 -12.21 21.18 -1.85
CA VAL A 387 -10.90 21.20 -1.18
C VAL A 387 -9.96 22.10 -1.97
N PRO A 388 -9.43 23.18 -1.39
CA PRO A 388 -8.52 24.06 -2.09
C PRO A 388 -7.27 23.33 -2.56
N HIS A 389 -6.81 23.61 -3.77
CA HIS A 389 -5.56 23.10 -4.29
C HIS A 389 -4.37 23.66 -3.51
N ASP A 390 -3.46 22.80 -3.05
CA ASP A 390 -2.18 23.20 -2.45
C ASP A 390 -1.20 23.53 -3.59
N PRO A 391 -0.71 24.78 -3.72
CA PRO A 391 0.18 25.19 -4.81
C PRO A 391 1.51 24.46 -4.82
N HIS A 392 1.80 23.70 -3.79
CA HIS A 392 3.00 22.86 -3.68
C HIS A 392 2.74 21.38 -3.90
N ALA A 393 1.49 20.98 -4.15
CA ALA A 393 1.15 19.61 -4.49
C ALA A 393 1.84 19.18 -5.78
N VAL A 394 2.33 17.95 -5.81
CA VAL A 394 2.92 17.38 -7.02
C VAL A 394 1.87 16.54 -7.72
N LEU A 395 1.26 17.12 -8.75
CA LEU A 395 0.21 16.48 -9.53
C LEU A 395 0.73 15.59 -10.65
N GLU A 396 2.00 15.71 -11.03
CA GLU A 396 2.61 14.94 -12.12
C GLU A 396 3.27 13.67 -11.56
N PRO A 397 2.68 12.46 -11.74
CA PRO A 397 3.31 11.22 -11.33
C PRO A 397 4.54 10.90 -12.17
N GLU A 398 5.42 10.06 -11.63
CA GLU A 398 6.63 9.61 -12.31
C GLU A 398 6.67 8.08 -12.35
N LEU A 399 6.96 7.51 -13.52
CA LEU A 399 7.05 6.08 -13.75
C LEU A 399 8.51 5.67 -13.87
N TYR A 400 8.97 4.78 -13.01
CA TYR A 400 10.29 4.18 -13.07
C TYR A 400 10.26 2.86 -13.81
N ASP A 401 11.06 2.73 -14.85
CA ASP A 401 11.35 1.46 -15.52
C ASP A 401 12.67 0.89 -14.94
N PRO A 402 12.62 -0.20 -14.16
CA PRO A 402 13.83 -0.79 -13.57
C PRO A 402 14.78 -1.39 -14.59
N LEU A 403 14.28 -1.85 -15.74
CA LEU A 403 15.09 -2.43 -16.81
C LEU A 403 15.83 -1.34 -17.57
N ALA A 404 15.12 -0.31 -18.01
CA ALA A 404 15.71 0.85 -18.69
C ALA A 404 16.42 1.81 -17.73
N LYS A 405 16.24 1.68 -16.41
CA LYS A 405 16.75 2.58 -15.36
C LYS A 405 16.37 4.05 -15.61
N LYS A 406 15.14 4.27 -16.02
CA LYS A 406 14.65 5.56 -16.49
C LYS A 406 13.35 5.97 -15.81
N TRP A 407 13.24 7.27 -15.50
CA TRP A 407 12.00 7.94 -15.11
C TRP A 407 11.29 8.56 -16.30
N SER A 408 9.97 8.47 -16.33
CA SER A 408 9.10 9.13 -17.32
C SER A 408 7.96 9.83 -16.59
N LEU A 409 7.56 11.00 -17.07
CA LEU A 409 6.45 11.76 -16.52
C LEU A 409 5.13 11.23 -17.06
N MET A 410 4.15 11.12 -16.17
CA MET A 410 2.82 10.60 -16.49
C MET A 410 1.79 11.73 -16.53
N ALA A 411 0.55 11.39 -16.90
CA ALA A 411 -0.55 12.34 -16.93
C ALA A 411 -0.81 12.96 -15.55
N HIS A 412 -1.16 14.23 -15.53
CA HIS A 412 -1.43 14.98 -14.30
C HIS A 412 -2.68 14.44 -13.58
N MET A 413 -2.58 14.25 -12.27
CA MET A 413 -3.71 14.04 -11.38
C MET A 413 -4.56 15.32 -11.32
N ARG A 414 -5.84 15.16 -11.01
CA ARG A 414 -6.77 16.28 -10.80
C ARG A 414 -6.93 16.65 -9.33
N VAL A 415 -6.48 15.77 -8.43
CA VAL A 415 -6.69 15.88 -6.99
C VAL A 415 -5.38 15.81 -6.26
N ASP A 416 -5.18 16.70 -5.28
CA ASP A 416 -4.03 16.70 -4.41
C ASP A 416 -3.98 15.44 -3.55
N ARG A 417 -2.89 14.69 -3.63
CA ARG A 417 -2.64 13.50 -2.82
C ARG A 417 -1.47 13.78 -1.87
N LEU A 418 -1.79 14.38 -0.73
CA LEU A 418 -0.83 14.81 0.30
C LEU A 418 -0.82 13.82 1.47
N TYR A 419 -0.66 14.32 2.70
CA TYR A 419 -0.66 13.50 3.91
C TYR A 419 -1.94 12.67 4.04
N HIS A 420 -1.85 11.42 4.49
CA HIS A 420 -2.96 10.45 4.57
C HIS A 420 -3.61 10.09 3.21
N ALA A 421 -2.96 10.39 2.09
CA ALA A 421 -3.39 9.81 0.83
C ALA A 421 -2.91 8.36 0.70
N ASN A 422 -3.45 7.65 -0.27
CA ASN A 422 -3.09 6.27 -0.59
C ASN A 422 -3.16 6.03 -2.10
N ALA A 423 -2.38 5.04 -2.54
CA ALA A 423 -2.43 4.53 -3.91
C ALA A 423 -2.32 3.01 -3.92
N ILE A 424 -3.12 2.34 -4.75
CA ILE A 424 -3.24 0.88 -4.76
C ILE A 424 -3.49 0.37 -6.18
N LEU A 425 -2.82 -0.72 -6.56
CA LEU A 425 -3.08 -1.42 -7.81
C LEU A 425 -4.38 -2.24 -7.68
N LEU A 426 -5.30 -2.08 -8.62
CA LEU A 426 -6.52 -2.88 -8.74
C LEU A 426 -6.28 -4.14 -9.59
N ALA A 427 -7.17 -5.12 -9.46
CA ALA A 427 -7.06 -6.37 -10.20
C ALA A 427 -7.17 -6.19 -11.73
N ASP A 428 -7.87 -5.16 -12.19
CA ASP A 428 -7.95 -4.85 -13.62
C ASP A 428 -6.70 -4.13 -14.16
N GLY A 429 -5.73 -3.82 -13.30
CA GLY A 429 -4.49 -3.13 -13.66
C GLY A 429 -4.57 -1.61 -13.57
N ARG A 430 -5.72 -1.01 -13.25
CA ARG A 430 -5.79 0.43 -12.93
C ARG A 430 -5.13 0.69 -11.57
N VAL A 431 -4.70 1.92 -11.34
CA VAL A 431 -4.27 2.39 -10.02
C VAL A 431 -5.35 3.31 -9.44
N MET A 432 -5.82 2.97 -8.25
CA MET A 432 -6.74 3.79 -7.48
C MET A 432 -5.97 4.70 -6.54
N THR A 433 -6.38 5.97 -6.44
CA THR A 433 -5.92 6.89 -5.40
C THR A 433 -7.10 7.46 -4.63
N ALA A 434 -6.91 7.64 -3.33
CA ALA A 434 -7.90 8.25 -2.45
C ALA A 434 -7.25 8.85 -1.20
N GLY A 435 -8.00 9.68 -0.49
CA GLY A 435 -7.53 10.35 0.71
C GLY A 435 -6.65 11.55 0.41
N SER A 436 -6.47 12.34 1.36
CA SER A 436 -5.51 13.43 1.61
C SER A 436 -6.04 14.26 2.78
N ASN A 437 -5.19 14.55 3.73
CA ASN A 437 -5.56 15.35 4.90
C ASN A 437 -4.32 16.15 5.34
N PRO A 438 -3.93 17.15 4.56
CA PRO A 438 -2.75 17.99 4.87
C PRO A 438 -2.95 18.88 6.09
N ASP A 439 -4.20 19.19 6.38
CA ASP A 439 -4.65 19.88 7.58
C ASP A 439 -5.74 19.03 8.25
N ARG A 440 -5.72 18.88 9.56
CA ARG A 440 -6.61 18.04 10.37
C ARG A 440 -8.12 18.24 10.09
N ARG A 441 -8.50 19.29 9.39
CA ARG A 441 -9.90 19.67 9.12
C ARG A 441 -10.30 19.64 7.66
N VAL A 442 -9.36 19.33 6.78
CA VAL A 442 -9.61 19.29 5.34
C VAL A 442 -9.38 17.88 4.86
N ASN A 443 -10.47 17.18 4.58
CA ASN A 443 -10.46 15.79 4.12
C ASN A 443 -10.76 15.74 2.62
N GLU A 444 -9.82 15.25 1.83
CA GLU A 444 -10.06 14.93 0.43
C GLU A 444 -10.62 13.50 0.34
N LEU A 445 -11.84 13.36 -0.10
CA LEU A 445 -12.58 12.11 -0.10
C LEU A 445 -12.79 11.53 -1.50
N ARG A 446 -12.44 12.29 -2.56
CA ARG A 446 -12.60 11.87 -3.94
C ARG A 446 -11.69 10.69 -4.27
N ILE A 447 -12.17 9.83 -5.15
CA ILE A 447 -11.43 8.71 -5.73
C ILE A 447 -11.05 9.09 -7.16
N GLU A 448 -9.82 8.78 -7.58
CA GLU A 448 -9.40 8.82 -8.98
C GLU A 448 -8.83 7.48 -9.38
N LEU A 449 -9.09 7.07 -10.61
CA LEU A 449 -8.52 5.88 -11.22
C LEU A 449 -7.55 6.29 -12.33
N TYR A 450 -6.37 5.70 -12.30
CA TYR A 450 -5.37 5.89 -13.34
C TYR A 450 -5.29 4.66 -14.22
N ARG A 451 -5.42 4.84 -15.54
CA ARG A 451 -5.09 3.86 -16.57
C ARG A 451 -3.65 4.09 -17.02
N PRO A 452 -2.69 3.25 -16.61
CA PRO A 452 -1.33 3.37 -17.09
C PRO A 452 -1.22 3.19 -18.61
N PRO A 453 -0.10 3.59 -19.23
CA PRO A 453 0.09 3.55 -20.68
C PRO A 453 -0.21 2.20 -21.33
N TYR A 454 -0.04 1.09 -20.62
CA TYR A 454 -0.30 -0.24 -21.18
C TYR A 454 -1.78 -0.48 -21.56
N PHE A 455 -2.73 0.28 -21.01
CA PHE A 455 -4.14 0.20 -21.43
C PHE A 455 -4.36 0.61 -22.89
N PHE A 456 -3.43 1.32 -23.48
CA PHE A 456 -3.52 1.93 -24.80
C PHE A 456 -2.54 1.32 -25.82
N LYS A 457 -1.88 0.19 -25.47
CA LYS A 457 -0.86 -0.46 -26.34
C LYS A 457 -1.36 -1.67 -27.11
N GLY A 458 -2.64 -1.99 -27.04
CA GLY A 458 -3.26 -3.11 -27.75
C GLY A 458 -4.21 -3.93 -26.89
N GLU A 459 -4.59 -5.09 -27.42
CA GLU A 459 -5.53 -5.99 -26.75
C GLU A 459 -4.91 -6.65 -25.51
N ARG A 460 -5.75 -6.88 -24.51
CA ARG A 460 -5.37 -7.53 -23.27
C ARG A 460 -5.41 -9.05 -23.41
N PRO A 461 -4.39 -9.79 -22.95
CA PRO A 461 -4.47 -11.25 -22.85
C PRO A 461 -5.65 -11.65 -21.95
N THR A 462 -6.31 -12.73 -22.33
CA THR A 462 -7.42 -13.28 -21.56
C THR A 462 -6.98 -14.53 -20.81
N ILE A 463 -7.27 -14.61 -19.53
CA ILE A 463 -7.15 -15.82 -18.73
C ILE A 463 -8.52 -16.47 -18.69
N PHE A 464 -8.67 -17.63 -19.36
CA PHE A 464 -9.93 -18.37 -19.37
C PHE A 464 -10.08 -19.22 -18.13
N LYS A 465 -8.96 -19.86 -17.68
CA LYS A 465 -8.99 -20.76 -16.54
C LYS A 465 -7.63 -20.86 -15.85
N ILE A 466 -7.67 -20.84 -14.52
CA ILE A 466 -6.54 -21.13 -13.63
C ILE A 466 -7.05 -21.82 -12.36
N PRO A 467 -6.21 -22.63 -11.66
CA PRO A 467 -6.55 -23.13 -10.34
C PRO A 467 -6.75 -22.01 -9.33
N LYS A 468 -7.76 -22.09 -8.49
CA LYS A 468 -7.98 -21.13 -7.38
C LYS A 468 -6.94 -21.29 -6.26
N ILE A 469 -6.40 -22.49 -6.08
CA ILE A 469 -5.38 -22.85 -5.09
C ILE A 469 -4.21 -23.48 -5.80
N ILE A 470 -3.01 -23.01 -5.51
CA ILE A 470 -1.75 -23.53 -6.03
C ILE A 470 -0.84 -23.91 -4.85
N LEU A 471 -0.34 -25.13 -4.88
CA LEU A 471 0.61 -25.61 -3.87
C LEU A 471 2.05 -25.27 -4.29
N TYR A 472 2.90 -25.00 -3.30
CA TYR A 472 4.31 -24.75 -3.56
C TYR A 472 4.98 -25.90 -4.29
N GLY A 473 5.81 -25.58 -5.27
CA GLY A 473 6.56 -26.54 -6.07
C GLY A 473 5.73 -27.36 -7.06
N THR A 474 4.40 -27.22 -7.09
CA THR A 474 3.56 -27.93 -8.05
C THR A 474 3.44 -27.17 -9.36
N GLU A 475 3.35 -27.90 -10.44
CA GLU A 475 3.03 -27.36 -11.76
C GLU A 475 1.53 -27.10 -11.86
N PHE A 476 1.16 -25.97 -12.45
CA PHE A 476 -0.24 -25.60 -12.69
C PHE A 476 -0.41 -25.06 -14.10
N GLN A 477 -1.63 -25.12 -14.60
CA GLN A 477 -1.97 -24.74 -15.96
C GLN A 477 -2.72 -23.41 -16.00
N ILE A 478 -2.49 -22.64 -17.07
CA ILE A 478 -3.16 -21.38 -17.37
C ILE A 478 -3.71 -21.49 -18.79
N GLU A 479 -5.04 -21.47 -18.93
CA GLU A 479 -5.70 -21.43 -20.23
C GLU A 479 -5.84 -19.97 -20.70
N THR A 480 -5.40 -19.71 -21.92
CA THR A 480 -5.42 -18.36 -22.55
C THR A 480 -5.76 -18.47 -24.04
N ALA A 481 -6.07 -17.36 -24.69
CA ALA A 481 -6.44 -17.36 -26.09
C ALA A 481 -5.26 -17.67 -27.03
N ASP A 482 -4.08 -17.13 -26.73
CA ASP A 482 -2.87 -17.28 -27.55
C ASP A 482 -1.63 -17.26 -26.65
N THR A 483 -0.99 -18.43 -26.52
CA THR A 483 0.23 -18.56 -25.71
C THR A 483 1.43 -17.87 -26.35
N GLU A 484 1.46 -17.72 -27.68
CA GLU A 484 2.57 -17.06 -28.38
C GLU A 484 2.58 -15.55 -28.16
N ALA A 485 1.42 -14.95 -27.88
CA ALA A 485 1.32 -13.55 -27.53
C ALA A 485 1.84 -13.25 -26.12
N ILE A 486 2.01 -14.25 -25.26
CA ILE A 486 2.41 -14.06 -23.86
C ILE A 486 3.92 -13.91 -23.74
N LYS A 487 4.35 -12.81 -23.13
CA LYS A 487 5.75 -12.47 -22.79
C LYS A 487 6.14 -12.97 -21.40
N SER A 488 5.26 -12.78 -20.40
CA SER A 488 5.54 -13.14 -19.02
C SER A 488 4.28 -13.47 -18.22
N VAL A 489 4.50 -14.23 -17.14
CA VAL A 489 3.50 -14.57 -16.13
C VAL A 489 3.98 -13.99 -14.80
N ALA A 490 3.10 -13.33 -14.07
CA ALA A 490 3.44 -12.70 -12.81
C ALA A 490 2.38 -12.91 -11.73
N LEU A 491 2.85 -13.00 -10.49
CA LEU A 491 2.05 -12.89 -9.28
C LEU A 491 2.29 -11.52 -8.66
N ILE A 492 1.22 -10.78 -8.38
CA ILE A 492 1.29 -9.53 -7.63
C ILE A 492 0.45 -9.68 -6.37
N ARG A 493 1.09 -9.49 -5.21
CA ARG A 493 0.40 -9.55 -3.94
C ARG A 493 -0.47 -8.30 -3.77
N PRO A 494 -1.75 -8.45 -3.36
CA PRO A 494 -2.61 -7.31 -3.06
C PRO A 494 -1.98 -6.38 -2.04
N SER A 495 -2.16 -5.09 -2.25
CA SER A 495 -1.55 -4.05 -1.43
C SER A 495 -2.37 -3.76 -0.17
N VAL A 496 -1.67 -3.38 0.90
CA VAL A 496 -2.20 -2.66 2.05
C VAL A 496 -1.38 -1.39 2.26
N THR A 497 -2.04 -0.24 2.30
CA THR A 497 -1.34 1.06 2.27
C THR A 497 -1.80 2.00 3.37
N THR A 498 -0.85 2.72 3.92
CA THR A 498 -1.04 3.85 4.83
C THR A 498 0.26 4.67 4.92
N HIS A 499 0.19 5.99 5.08
CA HIS A 499 1.34 6.85 5.43
C HIS A 499 2.62 6.56 4.61
N CYS A 500 2.53 6.47 3.30
CA CYS A 500 3.66 6.15 2.40
C CYS A 500 4.28 4.75 2.61
N VAL A 501 3.59 3.86 3.33
CA VAL A 501 4.02 2.49 3.61
C VAL A 501 3.12 1.50 2.89
N ASN A 502 3.72 0.57 2.17
CA ASN A 502 3.06 -0.57 1.55
C ASN A 502 3.95 -1.80 1.69
N THR A 503 3.72 -2.60 2.72
CA THR A 503 4.56 -3.75 3.05
C THR A 503 4.14 -5.04 2.35
N GLU A 504 2.93 -5.09 1.82
CA GLU A 504 2.38 -6.27 1.17
C GLU A 504 2.61 -6.28 -0.35
N GLN A 505 2.77 -5.12 -1.01
CA GLN A 505 2.99 -5.11 -2.46
C GLN A 505 4.27 -5.87 -2.82
N ARG A 506 4.14 -6.84 -3.72
CA ARG A 506 5.22 -7.71 -4.12
C ARG A 506 4.95 -8.26 -5.51
N TYR A 507 5.88 -8.05 -6.41
CA TYR A 507 5.84 -8.62 -7.77
C TYR A 507 6.76 -9.83 -7.84
N ILE A 508 6.26 -10.95 -8.31
CA ILE A 508 7.02 -12.18 -8.50
C ILE A 508 6.81 -12.65 -9.94
N GLY A 509 7.86 -12.63 -10.75
CA GLY A 509 7.86 -13.27 -12.06
C GLY A 509 7.83 -14.78 -11.92
N LEU A 510 7.12 -15.47 -12.79
CA LEU A 510 7.09 -16.92 -12.86
C LEU A 510 7.70 -17.41 -14.16
N GLU A 511 8.47 -18.50 -14.07
CA GLU A 511 8.85 -19.28 -15.26
C GLU A 511 7.63 -20.02 -15.79
N PHE A 512 7.53 -20.11 -17.10
CA PHE A 512 6.44 -20.84 -17.74
C PHE A 512 6.90 -21.54 -19.03
N THR A 513 6.17 -22.56 -19.42
CA THR A 513 6.34 -23.27 -20.69
C THR A 513 5.03 -23.27 -21.47
N ARG A 514 5.13 -23.24 -22.81
CA ARG A 514 3.98 -23.38 -23.71
C ARG A 514 3.74 -24.86 -23.99
N LYS A 515 2.58 -25.37 -23.58
CA LYS A 515 2.20 -26.76 -23.83
C LYS A 515 1.50 -26.92 -25.19
N ASN A 516 0.68 -25.94 -25.56
CA ASN A 516 -0.01 -25.87 -26.85
C ASN A 516 -0.46 -24.39 -27.09
N PRO A 517 -1.11 -24.03 -28.20
CA PRO A 517 -1.48 -22.65 -28.51
C PRO A 517 -2.39 -21.95 -27.49
N SER A 518 -3.09 -22.70 -26.63
CA SER A 518 -4.00 -22.17 -25.63
C SER A 518 -3.64 -22.49 -24.17
N LEU A 519 -2.53 -23.21 -23.94
CA LEU A 519 -2.18 -23.72 -22.62
C LEU A 519 -0.74 -23.38 -22.23
N LEU A 520 -0.59 -22.63 -21.17
CA LEU A 520 0.68 -22.43 -20.47
C LEU A 520 0.76 -23.34 -19.25
N SER A 521 1.97 -23.73 -18.89
CA SER A 521 2.28 -24.40 -17.64
C SER A 521 3.31 -23.58 -16.87
N SER A 522 3.06 -23.39 -15.60
CA SER A 522 3.94 -22.62 -14.70
C SER A 522 4.09 -23.31 -13.35
N ARG A 523 5.02 -22.84 -12.54
CA ARG A 523 5.29 -23.38 -11.20
C ARG A 523 5.62 -22.27 -10.22
N VAL A 524 5.08 -22.37 -9.00
CA VAL A 524 5.49 -21.51 -7.88
C VAL A 524 6.71 -22.12 -7.21
N THR A 525 7.72 -21.29 -6.92
CA THR A 525 8.92 -21.70 -6.20
C THR A 525 8.60 -22.27 -4.82
N LEU A 526 9.43 -23.21 -4.32
CA LEU A 526 9.35 -23.70 -2.94
C LEU A 526 9.77 -22.67 -1.90
N ASN A 527 10.44 -21.61 -2.32
CA ASN A 527 10.92 -20.58 -1.38
C ASN A 527 9.79 -19.64 -0.95
N ARG A 528 9.24 -19.90 0.22
CA ARG A 528 8.18 -19.10 0.83
C ARG A 528 8.60 -17.67 1.15
N ASN A 529 9.89 -17.37 1.19
CA ASN A 529 10.37 -15.98 1.38
C ASN A 529 10.16 -15.15 0.11
N ILE A 530 10.18 -15.80 -1.07
CA ILE A 530 9.88 -15.16 -2.35
C ILE A 530 8.37 -14.99 -2.50
N VAL A 531 7.62 -16.06 -2.21
CA VAL A 531 6.16 -16.11 -2.33
C VAL A 531 5.57 -16.47 -0.96
N PRO A 532 5.41 -15.53 -0.02
CA PRO A 532 4.72 -15.81 1.24
C PRO A 532 3.31 -16.39 1.00
N PRO A 533 2.79 -17.29 1.86
CA PRO A 533 1.48 -17.89 1.67
C PRO A 533 0.38 -16.81 1.67
N GLY A 534 -0.68 -17.06 0.90
CA GLY A 534 -1.83 -16.17 0.81
C GLY A 534 -2.29 -15.89 -0.62
N TYR A 535 -3.05 -14.83 -0.79
CA TYR A 535 -3.66 -14.48 -2.07
C TYR A 535 -2.76 -13.59 -2.92
N TYR A 536 -2.83 -13.83 -4.23
CA TYR A 536 -2.12 -13.08 -5.26
C TYR A 536 -3.05 -12.85 -6.45
N MET A 537 -2.82 -11.77 -7.17
CA MET A 537 -3.35 -11.55 -8.50
C MET A 537 -2.35 -12.14 -9.51
N LEU A 538 -2.78 -13.11 -10.30
CA LEU A 538 -1.99 -13.62 -11.42
C LEU A 538 -2.30 -12.81 -12.66
N PHE A 539 -1.26 -12.28 -13.29
CA PHE A 539 -1.32 -11.55 -14.55
C PHE A 539 -0.56 -12.28 -15.65
N LEU A 540 -1.11 -12.25 -16.86
CA LEU A 540 -0.37 -12.52 -18.10
C LEU A 540 -0.01 -11.18 -18.74
N LEU A 541 1.21 -11.04 -19.22
CA LEU A 541 1.63 -9.87 -19.99
C LEU A 541 1.84 -10.28 -21.44
N SER A 542 1.29 -9.49 -22.37
CA SER A 542 1.56 -9.64 -23.80
C SER A 542 2.96 -9.18 -24.18
N LYS A 543 3.40 -9.48 -25.40
CA LYS A 543 4.66 -8.98 -25.97
C LYS A 543 4.70 -7.45 -26.08
N SER A 544 3.55 -6.78 -26.06
CA SER A 544 3.40 -5.31 -26.02
C SER A 544 3.32 -4.74 -24.59
N ASP A 545 3.61 -5.55 -23.57
CA ASP A 545 3.52 -5.19 -22.15
C ASP A 545 2.09 -4.84 -21.67
N VAL A 546 1.06 -5.33 -22.36
CA VAL A 546 -0.33 -5.18 -21.94
C VAL A 546 -0.70 -6.30 -20.98
N PRO A 547 -1.14 -6.00 -19.74
CA PRO A 547 -1.53 -7.02 -18.78
C PRO A 547 -2.95 -7.55 -19.04
N SER A 548 -3.20 -8.81 -18.71
CA SER A 548 -4.55 -9.35 -18.53
C SER A 548 -5.27 -8.65 -17.37
N ILE A 549 -6.56 -8.96 -17.16
CA ILE A 549 -7.17 -8.77 -15.84
C ILE A 549 -6.53 -9.78 -14.89
N GLY A 550 -6.14 -9.35 -13.71
CA GLY A 550 -5.55 -10.18 -12.66
C GLY A 550 -6.60 -11.11 -12.05
N GLN A 551 -6.29 -12.40 -12.01
CA GLN A 551 -7.13 -13.41 -11.39
C GLN A 551 -6.61 -13.73 -9.99
N PHE A 552 -7.47 -13.67 -8.97
CA PHE A 552 -7.08 -14.02 -7.60
C PHE A 552 -6.87 -15.52 -7.45
N ILE A 553 -5.71 -15.88 -6.91
CA ILE A 553 -5.32 -17.27 -6.58
C ILE A 553 -4.74 -17.30 -5.17
N CYS A 554 -4.87 -18.44 -4.51
CA CYS A 554 -4.30 -18.68 -3.18
C CYS A 554 -3.08 -19.60 -3.30
N ILE A 555 -1.96 -19.19 -2.72
CA ILE A 555 -0.73 -20.01 -2.63
C ILE A 555 -0.66 -20.63 -1.23
N LYS A 556 -0.58 -21.98 -1.15
CA LYS A 556 -0.56 -22.75 0.11
C LYS A 556 0.60 -23.73 0.19
#